data_bbef08fb0e1140556fe3d47756ad6607
#
_entry.id   bbef08fb0e1140556fe3d47756ad6607
#
_cell.length_a   1.000
_cell.length_b   1.000
_cell.length_c   1.000
_cell.angle_alpha   90.00
_cell.angle_beta   90.00
_cell.angle_gamma   90.00
#
_symmetry.space_group_name_H-M   'P 1'
#
loop_
_entity.id
_entity.type
_entity.pdbx_description
1 polymer ?
#
loop_
_entity_poly.entity_id
_entity_poly.type
_entity_poly.pdbx_seq_one_letter_code
_entity_poly.pdbx_strand_id
1 'polypeptide(L)'
;MKQRIIIIGGMGPQASLELHRRMIQQALADGAKYGADFPHIVHLSLPVPDFIANESRRSEALEIIINELKDIAASMDDVIIIACNTAHLLQPDIEQRLNIRITSMVDAAIDYVSRHYKTIRLLASPTTIHTGLYDKPLKAAGVTVLTPDKDEEQALEVIIRAVISDQAIPQSVLDKIPTTTQYEQANAVSYINNCPSSPPVLLGCTELSCAFAEKPNTIDPINILLRYLTIKGVL
;
A
#
# COMPACT_ATOMS: atom_id res chain seq x y z
N MET A 1 8.41 15.56 -22.54
CA MET A 1 8.39 14.08 -22.41
C MET A 1 7.65 13.75 -21.12
N LYS A 2 6.86 12.67 -21.10
CA LYS A 2 6.27 12.19 -19.83
C LYS A 2 7.39 11.83 -18.85
N GLN A 3 7.21 12.09 -17.57
CA GLN A 3 8.17 11.70 -16.53
C GLN A 3 8.33 10.17 -16.53
N ARG A 4 9.52 9.68 -16.24
CA ARG A 4 9.77 8.26 -16.03
C ARG A 4 9.26 7.86 -14.64
N ILE A 5 8.47 6.80 -14.57
CA ILE A 5 7.98 6.23 -13.31
C ILE A 5 8.85 5.02 -12.96
N ILE A 6 9.42 4.99 -11.78
CA ILE A 6 10.21 3.87 -11.26
C ILE A 6 9.41 3.22 -10.13
N ILE A 7 9.05 1.95 -10.30
CA ILE A 7 8.39 1.14 -9.29
C ILE A 7 9.42 0.25 -8.62
N ILE A 8 9.67 0.46 -7.33
CA ILE A 8 10.48 -0.42 -6.49
C ILE A 8 9.54 -1.47 -5.91
N GLY A 9 9.64 -2.70 -6.41
CA GLY A 9 8.80 -3.84 -6.07
C GLY A 9 9.60 -5.09 -5.71
N GLY A 10 8.92 -6.24 -5.69
CA GLY A 10 9.51 -7.53 -5.34
C GLY A 10 9.34 -7.92 -3.87
N MET A 11 8.71 -7.06 -3.06
CA MET A 11 8.48 -7.22 -1.61
C MET A 11 6.98 -7.33 -1.21
N GLY A 12 6.06 -8.06 -1.78
CA GLY A 12 5.99 -9.12 -2.72
C GLY A 12 5.76 -8.69 -4.18
N PRO A 13 6.13 -9.56 -5.06
CA PRO A 13 6.09 -9.31 -6.49
C PRO A 13 4.66 -9.11 -7.03
N GLN A 14 3.67 -9.84 -6.55
CA GLN A 14 2.28 -9.72 -6.99
C GLN A 14 1.71 -8.32 -6.74
N ALA A 15 2.01 -7.73 -5.59
CA ALA A 15 1.53 -6.39 -5.25
C ALA A 15 2.13 -5.32 -6.18
N SER A 16 3.41 -5.43 -6.53
CA SER A 16 4.06 -4.49 -7.45
C SER A 16 3.60 -4.68 -8.91
N LEU A 17 3.29 -5.90 -9.32
CA LEU A 17 2.64 -6.19 -10.60
C LEU A 17 1.23 -5.59 -10.64
N GLU A 18 0.47 -5.70 -9.57
CA GLU A 18 -0.87 -5.13 -9.48
C GLU A 18 -0.86 -3.60 -9.57
N LEU A 19 0.08 -2.93 -8.90
CA LEU A 19 0.27 -1.49 -9.05
C LEU A 19 0.56 -1.11 -10.51
N HIS A 20 1.51 -1.81 -11.16
CA HIS A 20 1.83 -1.59 -12.57
C HIS A 20 0.61 -1.82 -13.47
N ARG A 21 -0.11 -2.93 -13.28
CA ARG A 21 -1.34 -3.25 -14.03
C ARG A 21 -2.38 -2.13 -13.92
N ARG A 22 -2.60 -1.61 -12.70
CA ARG A 22 -3.56 -0.52 -12.48
C ARG A 22 -3.11 0.80 -13.12
N MET A 23 -1.82 1.09 -13.17
CA MET A 23 -1.30 2.26 -13.92
C MET A 23 -1.61 2.16 -15.42
N ILE A 24 -1.43 0.98 -16.01
CA ILE A 24 -1.79 0.74 -17.41
C ILE A 24 -3.30 0.87 -17.63
N GLN A 25 -4.10 0.34 -16.70
CA GLN A 25 -5.57 0.46 -16.78
C GLN A 25 -6.04 1.92 -16.64
N GLN A 26 -5.39 2.72 -15.78
CA GLN A 26 -5.68 4.14 -15.68
C GLN A 26 -5.37 4.85 -17.00
N ALA A 27 -4.21 4.60 -17.62
CA ALA A 27 -3.88 5.18 -18.91
C ALA A 27 -4.90 4.80 -20.00
N LEU A 28 -5.38 3.56 -20.02
CA LEU A 28 -6.45 3.12 -20.93
C LEU A 28 -7.77 3.85 -20.65
N ALA A 29 -8.14 4.04 -19.39
CA ALA A 29 -9.34 4.78 -19.00
C ALA A 29 -9.25 6.26 -19.40
N ASP A 30 -8.04 6.82 -19.39
CA ASP A 30 -7.74 8.20 -19.84
C ASP A 30 -7.59 8.32 -21.37
N GLY A 31 -7.81 7.22 -22.10
CA GLY A 31 -7.92 7.21 -23.56
C GLY A 31 -6.66 6.82 -24.32
N ALA A 32 -5.65 6.22 -23.67
CA ALA A 32 -4.47 5.68 -24.34
C ALA A 32 -4.86 4.61 -25.37
N LYS A 33 -4.30 4.71 -26.60
CA LYS A 33 -4.59 3.81 -27.74
C LYS A 33 -3.34 3.25 -28.39
N TYR A 34 -2.26 3.98 -28.35
CA TYR A 34 -0.99 3.64 -28.97
C TYR A 34 0.12 3.54 -27.95
N GLY A 35 1.19 2.81 -28.23
CA GLY A 35 2.30 2.63 -27.29
C GLY A 35 2.87 3.95 -26.73
N ALA A 36 2.88 5.01 -27.52
CA ALA A 36 3.35 6.33 -27.09
C ALA A 36 2.42 7.04 -26.08
N ASP A 37 1.18 6.60 -25.95
CA ASP A 37 0.21 7.18 -25.01
C ASP A 37 0.41 6.68 -23.58
N PHE A 38 1.10 5.54 -23.41
CA PHE A 38 1.34 4.95 -22.11
C PHE A 38 2.49 5.64 -21.36
N PRO A 39 2.49 5.57 -20.01
CA PRO A 39 3.61 6.09 -19.22
C PRO A 39 4.89 5.28 -19.45
N HIS A 40 6.04 5.95 -19.33
CA HIS A 40 7.34 5.26 -19.30
C HIS A 40 7.55 4.69 -17.90
N ILE A 41 7.41 3.36 -17.74
CA ILE A 41 7.54 2.67 -16.46
C ILE A 41 8.79 1.78 -16.45
N VAL A 42 9.63 1.95 -15.44
CA VAL A 42 10.69 1.01 -15.04
C VAL A 42 10.21 0.27 -13.81
N HIS A 43 9.94 -1.02 -13.93
CA HIS A 43 9.51 -1.85 -12.81
C HIS A 43 10.67 -2.72 -12.33
N LEU A 44 11.18 -2.42 -11.15
CA LEU A 44 12.23 -3.16 -10.47
C LEU A 44 11.59 -4.20 -9.54
N SER A 45 11.59 -5.46 -9.94
CA SER A 45 11.17 -6.57 -9.05
C SER A 45 12.40 -7.14 -8.37
N LEU A 46 12.74 -6.60 -7.20
CA LEU A 46 13.97 -6.90 -6.48
C LEU A 46 13.76 -8.03 -5.46
N PRO A 47 14.65 -9.03 -5.43
CA PRO A 47 14.62 -10.09 -4.42
C PRO A 47 15.18 -9.57 -3.08
N VAL A 48 14.49 -8.58 -2.50
CA VAL A 48 14.86 -7.97 -1.24
C VAL A 48 14.54 -8.94 -0.10
N PRO A 49 15.50 -9.19 0.81
CA PRO A 49 15.24 -10.08 1.95
C PRO A 49 14.16 -9.50 2.86
N ASP A 50 13.42 -10.39 3.52
CA ASP A 50 12.47 -9.99 4.55
C ASP A 50 13.24 -9.39 5.75
N PHE A 51 13.21 -8.07 5.86
CA PHE A 51 13.91 -7.29 6.89
C PHE A 51 13.03 -6.93 8.09
N ILE A 52 11.81 -7.42 8.07
CA ILE A 52 10.74 -7.05 9.00
C ILE A 52 11.08 -7.45 10.44
N ALA A 53 11.69 -8.63 10.62
CA ALA A 53 12.01 -9.17 11.94
C ALA A 53 13.50 -9.08 12.30
N ASN A 54 14.35 -8.58 11.42
CA ASN A 54 15.80 -8.60 11.61
C ASN A 54 16.48 -7.33 11.11
N GLU A 55 16.99 -6.51 12.04
CA GLU A 55 17.67 -5.23 11.77
C GLU A 55 18.87 -5.39 10.83
N SER A 56 19.62 -6.51 10.90
CA SER A 56 20.74 -6.76 9.99
C SER A 56 20.29 -6.89 8.54
N ARG A 57 19.11 -7.47 8.29
CA ARG A 57 18.53 -7.58 6.96
C ARG A 57 17.99 -6.27 6.41
N ARG A 58 17.65 -5.32 7.27
CA ARG A 58 17.27 -3.98 6.86
C ARG A 58 18.37 -3.28 6.08
N SER A 59 19.61 -3.37 6.56
CA SER A 59 20.76 -2.80 5.84
C SER A 59 21.00 -3.48 4.51
N GLU A 60 20.89 -4.80 4.43
CA GLU A 60 21.01 -5.56 3.19
C GLU A 60 19.93 -5.14 2.17
N ALA A 61 18.66 -5.06 2.61
CA ALA A 61 17.55 -4.61 1.79
C ALA A 61 17.79 -3.19 1.24
N LEU A 62 18.26 -2.29 2.09
CA LEU A 62 18.57 -0.91 1.73
C LEU A 62 19.67 -0.83 0.67
N GLU A 63 20.77 -1.60 0.82
CA GLU A 63 21.86 -1.61 -0.15
C GLU A 63 21.41 -2.15 -1.52
N ILE A 64 20.60 -3.21 -1.55
CA ILE A 64 20.05 -3.74 -2.80
C ILE A 64 19.28 -2.65 -3.55
N ILE A 65 18.33 -1.99 -2.86
CA ILE A 65 17.51 -0.94 -3.46
C ILE A 65 18.35 0.24 -3.95
N ILE A 66 19.33 0.69 -3.14
CA ILE A 66 20.18 1.82 -3.49
C ILE A 66 21.05 1.51 -4.71
N ASN A 67 21.63 0.31 -4.78
CA ASN A 67 22.49 -0.06 -5.90
C ASN A 67 21.69 -0.12 -7.20
N GLU A 68 20.52 -0.75 -7.20
CA GLU A 68 19.65 -0.80 -8.37
C GLU A 68 19.21 0.60 -8.84
N LEU A 69 18.85 1.49 -7.91
CA LEU A 69 18.46 2.86 -8.26
C LEU A 69 19.65 3.65 -8.86
N LYS A 70 20.90 3.40 -8.41
CA LYS A 70 22.10 3.97 -9.02
C LYS A 70 22.32 3.41 -10.41
N ASP A 71 22.19 2.11 -10.60
CA ASP A 71 22.46 1.42 -11.87
C ASP A 71 21.52 1.88 -12.98
N ILE A 72 20.26 2.21 -12.64
CA ILE A 72 19.31 2.81 -13.59
C ILE A 72 19.39 4.34 -13.67
N ALA A 73 20.34 4.96 -12.99
CA ALA A 73 20.53 6.40 -12.93
C ALA A 73 19.22 7.13 -12.52
N ALA A 74 18.62 6.69 -11.41
CA ALA A 74 17.45 7.34 -10.85
C ALA A 74 17.77 8.79 -10.41
N SER A 75 16.87 9.72 -10.67
CA SER A 75 17.08 11.15 -10.46
C SER A 75 15.86 11.85 -9.85
N MET A 76 16.02 13.13 -9.53
CA MET A 76 14.92 13.99 -9.05
C MET A 76 13.82 14.23 -10.10
N ASP A 77 14.11 13.96 -11.37
CA ASP A 77 13.13 14.10 -12.46
C ASP A 77 12.19 12.90 -12.57
N ASP A 78 12.53 11.80 -11.92
CA ASP A 78 11.75 10.58 -11.91
C ASP A 78 10.65 10.61 -10.86
N VAL A 79 9.55 9.91 -11.14
CA VAL A 79 8.53 9.59 -10.14
C VAL A 79 8.85 8.22 -9.56
N ILE A 80 9.44 8.19 -8.38
CA ILE A 80 9.88 6.96 -7.71
C ILE A 80 8.85 6.53 -6.69
N ILE A 81 8.42 5.27 -6.74
CA ILE A 81 7.36 4.70 -5.91
C ILE A 81 7.85 3.40 -5.29
N ILE A 82 7.61 3.20 -4.01
CA ILE A 82 7.82 1.92 -3.32
C ILE A 82 6.49 1.17 -3.28
N ALA A 83 6.41 0.01 -3.95
CA ALA A 83 5.20 -0.82 -4.01
C ALA A 83 5.08 -1.79 -2.83
N CYS A 84 5.42 -1.32 -1.64
CA CYS A 84 5.33 -2.07 -0.37
C CYS A 84 5.15 -1.07 0.78
N ASN A 85 4.09 -1.22 1.58
CA ASN A 85 3.87 -0.30 2.70
C ASN A 85 5.02 -0.35 3.71
N THR A 86 5.40 -1.54 4.16
CA THR A 86 6.44 -1.71 5.17
C THR A 86 7.80 -1.17 4.71
N ALA A 87 8.12 -1.26 3.41
CA ALA A 87 9.38 -0.78 2.86
C ALA A 87 9.51 0.75 2.88
N HIS A 88 8.43 1.51 3.14
CA HIS A 88 8.52 2.94 3.41
C HIS A 88 9.34 3.27 4.67
N LEU A 89 9.58 2.29 5.54
CA LEU A 89 10.54 2.44 6.65
C LEU A 89 11.98 2.71 6.15
N LEU A 90 12.30 2.36 4.89
CA LEU A 90 13.60 2.62 4.26
C LEU A 90 13.63 3.95 3.49
N GLN A 91 12.46 4.56 3.24
CA GLN A 91 12.35 5.77 2.41
C GLN A 91 13.30 6.91 2.84
N PRO A 92 13.40 7.29 4.14
CA PRO A 92 14.27 8.39 4.55
C PRO A 92 15.74 8.14 4.22
N ASP A 93 16.20 6.89 4.43
CA ASP A 93 17.58 6.50 4.15
C ASP A 93 17.88 6.51 2.64
N ILE A 94 16.93 6.04 1.81
CA ILE A 94 17.05 6.05 0.34
C ILE A 94 17.11 7.50 -0.17
N GLU A 95 16.17 8.33 0.25
CA GLU A 95 16.11 9.75 -0.17
C GLU A 95 17.38 10.51 0.21
N GLN A 96 17.86 10.30 1.44
CA GLN A 96 19.08 10.96 1.93
C GLN A 96 20.32 10.51 1.15
N ARG A 97 20.49 9.20 0.91
CA ARG A 97 21.71 8.65 0.29
C ARG A 97 21.81 8.90 -1.20
N LEU A 98 20.68 9.02 -1.89
CA LEU A 98 20.62 9.22 -3.34
C LEU A 98 20.27 10.65 -3.74
N ASN A 99 19.90 11.51 -2.79
CA ASN A 99 19.37 12.85 -3.04
C ASN A 99 18.21 12.85 -4.06
N ILE A 100 17.25 11.95 -3.86
CA ILE A 100 16.04 11.80 -4.67
C ILE A 100 14.81 12.02 -3.80
N ARG A 101 13.62 12.02 -4.43
CA ARG A 101 12.32 12.04 -3.74
C ARG A 101 11.50 10.82 -4.10
N ILE A 102 10.88 10.21 -3.11
CA ILE A 102 9.96 9.09 -3.28
C ILE A 102 8.53 9.60 -3.14
N THR A 103 7.70 9.26 -4.11
CA THR A 103 6.25 9.51 -4.02
C THR A 103 5.64 8.44 -3.13
N SER A 104 5.40 8.81 -1.87
CA SER A 104 4.98 7.89 -0.82
C SER A 104 3.48 7.59 -0.91
N MET A 105 3.12 6.33 -1.14
CA MET A 105 1.72 5.89 -1.03
C MET A 105 1.21 5.93 0.40
N VAL A 106 2.10 5.76 1.37
CA VAL A 106 1.77 5.82 2.81
C VAL A 106 1.36 7.24 3.18
N ASP A 107 2.18 8.24 2.81
CA ASP A 107 1.86 9.65 3.11
C ASP A 107 0.60 10.10 2.38
N ALA A 108 0.41 9.68 1.12
CA ALA A 108 -0.81 9.97 0.37
C ALA A 108 -2.06 9.39 1.05
N ALA A 109 -1.96 8.16 1.56
CA ALA A 109 -3.06 7.52 2.28
C ALA A 109 -3.34 8.20 3.64
N ILE A 110 -2.29 8.58 4.38
CA ILE A 110 -2.42 9.31 5.66
C ILE A 110 -3.09 10.67 5.42
N ASP A 111 -2.65 11.43 4.43
CA ASP A 111 -3.25 12.72 4.08
C ASP A 111 -4.73 12.56 3.70
N TYR A 112 -5.04 11.58 2.84
CA TYR A 112 -6.41 11.29 2.46
C TYR A 112 -7.30 10.91 3.65
N VAL A 113 -6.85 9.98 4.49
CA VAL A 113 -7.59 9.50 5.66
C VAL A 113 -7.83 10.61 6.66
N SER A 114 -6.81 11.40 6.98
CA SER A 114 -6.91 12.48 7.97
C SER A 114 -7.89 13.59 7.58
N ARG A 115 -8.09 13.80 6.27
CA ARG A 115 -9.06 14.79 5.75
C ARG A 115 -10.50 14.27 5.71
N HIS A 116 -10.71 12.95 5.55
CA HIS A 116 -12.04 12.42 5.25
C HIS A 116 -12.66 11.62 6.39
N TYR A 117 -11.86 11.12 7.35
CA TYR A 117 -12.33 10.19 8.37
C TYR A 117 -11.87 10.58 9.77
N LYS A 118 -12.72 10.31 10.76
CA LYS A 118 -12.40 10.46 12.19
C LYS A 118 -12.02 9.15 12.85
N THR A 119 -12.47 8.05 12.29
CA THR A 119 -12.17 6.70 12.76
C THR A 119 -11.98 5.80 11.55
N ILE A 120 -10.95 4.97 11.58
CA ILE A 120 -10.69 3.92 10.59
C ILE A 120 -10.30 2.62 11.30
N ARG A 121 -10.44 1.50 10.59
CA ARG A 121 -9.83 0.25 10.94
C ARG A 121 -8.59 0.03 10.07
N LEU A 122 -7.46 -0.27 10.67
CA LEU A 122 -6.22 -0.55 9.94
C LEU A 122 -6.05 -2.07 9.82
N LEU A 123 -5.98 -2.60 8.60
CA LEU A 123 -5.49 -3.95 8.31
C LEU A 123 -4.13 -3.85 7.64
N ALA A 124 -3.10 -4.40 8.26
CA ALA A 124 -1.72 -4.32 7.78
C ALA A 124 -0.89 -5.52 8.25
N SER A 125 0.33 -5.65 7.73
CA SER A 125 1.26 -6.63 8.26
C SER A 125 1.58 -6.35 9.73
N PRO A 126 1.90 -7.37 10.54
CA PRO A 126 2.28 -7.18 11.96
C PRO A 126 3.37 -6.12 12.13
N THR A 127 4.35 -6.06 11.24
CA THR A 127 5.40 -5.04 11.28
C THR A 127 4.90 -3.64 11.05
N THR A 128 4.05 -3.44 10.05
CA THR A 128 3.44 -2.12 9.79
C THR A 128 2.66 -1.64 11.01
N ILE A 129 1.96 -2.54 11.71
CA ILE A 129 1.23 -2.25 12.94
C ILE A 129 2.20 -1.91 14.07
N HIS A 130 3.17 -2.78 14.37
CA HIS A 130 4.09 -2.62 15.50
C HIS A 130 5.02 -1.42 15.37
N THR A 131 5.43 -1.05 14.15
CA THR A 131 6.23 0.17 13.90
C THR A 131 5.40 1.45 14.01
N GLY A 132 4.08 1.34 13.88
CA GLY A 132 3.17 2.48 13.90
C GLY A 132 3.25 3.33 12.64
N LEU A 133 3.58 2.73 11.49
CA LEU A 133 3.77 3.44 10.22
C LEU A 133 2.55 4.29 9.83
N TYR A 134 1.35 3.79 10.05
CA TYR A 134 0.09 4.52 9.85
C TYR A 134 -0.49 5.07 11.15
N ASP A 135 -0.45 4.29 12.21
CA ASP A 135 -1.13 4.56 13.48
C ASP A 135 -0.65 5.86 14.13
N LYS A 136 0.68 6.04 14.23
CA LYS A 136 1.27 7.23 14.84
C LYS A 136 0.87 8.54 14.13
N PRO A 137 1.08 8.69 12.81
CA PRO A 137 0.74 9.94 12.13
C PRO A 137 -0.78 10.16 12.05
N LEU A 138 -1.59 9.12 11.89
CA LEU A 138 -3.04 9.24 11.88
C LEU A 138 -3.58 9.69 13.25
N LYS A 139 -3.10 9.13 14.34
CA LYS A 139 -3.43 9.57 15.70
C LYS A 139 -3.00 11.01 15.95
N ALA A 140 -1.82 11.40 15.49
CA ALA A 140 -1.35 12.78 15.58
C ALA A 140 -2.26 13.76 14.80
N ALA A 141 -2.88 13.30 13.70
CA ALA A 141 -3.87 14.04 12.93
C ALA A 141 -5.30 13.98 13.51
N GLY A 142 -5.49 13.38 14.68
CA GLY A 142 -6.79 13.29 15.36
C GLY A 142 -7.71 12.19 14.84
N VAL A 143 -7.16 11.17 14.15
CA VAL A 143 -7.91 10.00 13.67
C VAL A 143 -7.80 8.86 14.68
N THR A 144 -8.93 8.28 15.07
CA THR A 144 -8.95 7.05 15.86
C THR A 144 -8.65 5.86 14.95
N VAL A 145 -7.60 5.10 15.28
CA VAL A 145 -7.19 3.92 14.52
C VAL A 145 -7.49 2.66 15.33
N LEU A 146 -8.38 1.83 14.79
CA LEU A 146 -8.67 0.49 15.33
C LEU A 146 -7.71 -0.51 14.69
N THR A 147 -6.86 -1.11 15.51
CA THR A 147 -5.88 -2.12 15.07
C THR A 147 -6.43 -3.54 15.25
N PRO A 148 -5.94 -4.53 14.48
CA PRO A 148 -6.27 -5.93 14.67
C PRO A 148 -5.87 -6.43 16.06
N ASP A 149 -6.60 -7.40 16.56
CA ASP A 149 -6.17 -8.21 17.70
C ASP A 149 -5.15 -9.29 17.27
N LYS A 150 -4.67 -10.11 18.22
CA LYS A 150 -3.64 -11.13 17.92
C LYS A 150 -4.11 -12.21 16.95
N ASP A 151 -5.37 -12.62 17.02
CA ASP A 151 -5.91 -13.67 16.15
C ASP A 151 -6.09 -13.12 14.72
N GLU A 152 -6.50 -11.88 14.61
CA GLU A 152 -6.60 -11.16 13.35
C GLU A 152 -5.21 -10.89 12.74
N GLU A 153 -4.20 -10.50 13.55
CA GLU A 153 -2.82 -10.33 13.06
C GLU A 153 -2.26 -11.64 12.47
N GLN A 154 -2.53 -12.78 13.11
CA GLN A 154 -2.13 -14.09 12.60
C GLN A 154 -2.86 -14.43 11.28
N ALA A 155 -4.15 -14.13 11.21
CA ALA A 155 -4.91 -14.35 9.99
C ALA A 155 -4.42 -13.45 8.84
N LEU A 156 -4.10 -12.18 9.12
CA LEU A 156 -3.53 -11.26 8.14
C LEU A 156 -2.17 -11.74 7.63
N GLU A 157 -1.30 -12.26 8.49
CA GLU A 157 -0.03 -12.84 8.06
C GLU A 157 -0.22 -14.02 7.11
N VAL A 158 -1.17 -14.92 7.40
CA VAL A 158 -1.51 -16.04 6.51
C VAL A 158 -2.01 -15.53 5.16
N ILE A 159 -2.89 -14.53 5.14
CA ILE A 159 -3.41 -13.93 3.90
C ILE A 159 -2.27 -13.32 3.07
N ILE A 160 -1.41 -12.51 3.70
CA ILE A 160 -0.27 -11.87 3.03
C ILE A 160 0.66 -12.91 2.41
N ARG A 161 1.00 -13.97 3.16
CA ARG A 161 1.85 -15.05 2.64
C ARG A 161 1.20 -15.84 1.51
N ALA A 162 -0.11 -16.09 1.58
CA ALA A 162 -0.86 -16.74 0.52
C ALA A 162 -0.84 -15.91 -0.78
N VAL A 163 -1.04 -14.59 -0.67
CA VAL A 163 -0.94 -13.69 -1.84
C VAL A 163 0.48 -13.69 -2.42
N ILE A 164 1.52 -13.58 -1.59
CA ILE A 164 2.93 -13.59 -2.05
C ILE A 164 3.26 -14.88 -2.81
N SER A 165 2.74 -16.02 -2.34
CA SER A 165 3.03 -17.35 -2.91
C SER A 165 1.99 -17.81 -3.94
N ASP A 166 1.06 -16.96 -4.34
CA ASP A 166 -0.04 -17.25 -5.28
C ASP A 166 -0.86 -18.48 -4.85
N GLN A 167 -1.13 -18.58 -3.56
CA GLN A 167 -1.93 -19.67 -2.98
C GLN A 167 -3.35 -19.22 -2.65
N ALA A 168 -4.29 -20.14 -2.70
CA ALA A 168 -5.65 -19.86 -2.27
C ALA A 168 -5.71 -19.54 -0.78
N ILE A 169 -6.43 -18.48 -0.43
CA ILE A 169 -6.65 -18.10 0.97
C ILE A 169 -7.79 -18.97 1.53
N PRO A 170 -7.54 -19.72 2.62
CA PRO A 170 -8.58 -20.54 3.23
C PRO A 170 -9.75 -19.68 3.72
N GLN A 171 -10.99 -20.10 3.47
CA GLN A 171 -12.18 -19.35 3.91
C GLN A 171 -12.20 -19.14 5.42
N SER A 172 -11.79 -20.14 6.20
CA SER A 172 -11.69 -20.05 7.67
C SER A 172 -10.71 -18.98 8.17
N VAL A 173 -9.78 -18.54 7.33
CA VAL A 173 -8.87 -17.42 7.64
C VAL A 173 -9.54 -16.10 7.27
N LEU A 174 -10.21 -16.03 6.11
CA LEU A 174 -10.98 -14.84 5.71
C LEU A 174 -12.09 -14.51 6.71
N ASP A 175 -12.74 -15.53 7.27
CA ASP A 175 -13.82 -15.38 8.26
C ASP A 175 -13.34 -14.73 9.57
N LYS A 176 -12.03 -14.76 9.85
CA LYS A 176 -11.45 -14.09 11.02
C LYS A 176 -11.22 -12.59 10.82
N ILE A 177 -11.23 -12.13 9.57
CA ILE A 177 -11.07 -10.72 9.26
C ILE A 177 -12.44 -10.10 9.05
N PRO A 178 -12.99 -9.37 10.04
CA PRO A 178 -14.30 -8.75 9.90
C PRO A 178 -14.24 -7.69 8.78
N THR A 179 -14.79 -8.05 7.64
CA THR A 179 -15.14 -7.09 6.59
C THR A 179 -16.50 -6.46 6.97
N THR A 180 -16.83 -5.32 6.36
CA THR A 180 -18.01 -4.51 6.65
C THR A 180 -19.32 -5.27 6.86
N THR A 181 -19.54 -6.37 6.15
CA THR A 181 -20.75 -7.20 6.22
C THR A 181 -20.99 -7.86 7.59
N GLN A 182 -19.94 -8.22 8.32
CA GLN A 182 -20.08 -8.84 9.64
C GLN A 182 -20.36 -7.82 10.75
N TYR A 183 -19.84 -6.59 10.61
CA TYR A 183 -20.18 -5.48 11.52
C TYR A 183 -21.63 -5.01 11.35
N GLU A 184 -22.16 -5.03 10.14
CA GLU A 184 -23.56 -4.71 9.86
C GLU A 184 -24.53 -5.70 10.51
N GLN A 185 -24.19 -6.98 10.52
CA GLN A 185 -24.98 -8.03 11.16
C GLN A 185 -24.95 -7.97 12.70
N ALA A 186 -23.82 -7.54 13.30
CA ALA A 186 -23.70 -7.43 14.75
C ALA A 186 -24.37 -6.16 15.34
N ASN A 187 -24.58 -5.11 14.53
CA ASN A 187 -25.08 -3.81 14.96
C ASN A 187 -26.39 -3.38 14.27
N ALA A 188 -27.30 -4.29 14.01
CA ALA A 188 -28.60 -4.03 13.36
C ALA A 188 -29.48 -2.94 14.03
N VAL A 189 -29.05 -2.37 15.15
CA VAL A 189 -29.74 -1.31 15.89
C VAL A 189 -29.30 0.10 15.48
N SER A 190 -28.24 0.28 14.69
CA SER A 190 -27.65 1.59 14.36
C SER A 190 -28.22 2.27 13.10
N TYR A 191 -29.21 1.72 12.44
CA TYR A 191 -29.76 2.24 11.18
C TYR A 191 -30.51 3.58 11.26
N ILE A 192 -30.62 4.19 12.44
CA ILE A 192 -31.48 5.37 12.64
C ILE A 192 -30.75 6.71 12.44
N ASN A 193 -29.41 6.74 12.37
CA ASN A 193 -28.66 8.01 12.41
C ASN A 193 -27.67 8.28 11.27
N ASN A 194 -27.83 7.76 10.06
CA ASN A 194 -26.97 8.07 8.89
C ASN A 194 -25.44 8.01 9.15
N CYS A 195 -24.98 7.29 10.17
CA CYS A 195 -23.58 7.01 10.39
C CYS A 195 -23.28 5.63 9.79
N PRO A 196 -22.27 5.45 8.93
CA PRO A 196 -21.91 4.13 8.44
C PRO A 196 -21.67 3.22 9.64
N SER A 197 -22.35 2.09 9.68
CA SER A 197 -22.39 1.16 10.82
C SER A 197 -21.04 0.56 11.21
N SER A 198 -20.01 0.76 10.38
CA SER A 198 -18.63 0.36 10.65
C SER A 198 -17.62 1.36 10.06
N PRO A 199 -16.48 1.59 10.75
CA PRO A 199 -15.44 2.46 10.24
C PRO A 199 -14.84 1.88 8.95
N PRO A 200 -14.41 2.73 7.98
CA PRO A 200 -13.76 2.27 6.78
C PRO A 200 -12.44 1.56 7.10
N VAL A 201 -12.07 0.63 6.24
CA VAL A 201 -10.92 -0.25 6.40
C VAL A 201 -9.76 0.26 5.53
N LEU A 202 -8.67 0.72 6.15
CA LEU A 202 -7.43 1.06 5.46
C LEU A 202 -6.60 -0.21 5.25
N LEU A 203 -6.29 -0.50 3.98
CA LEU A 203 -5.45 -1.64 3.58
C LEU A 203 -3.96 -1.26 3.65
N GLY A 204 -3.37 -1.33 4.85
CA GLY A 204 -1.99 -0.93 5.11
C GLY A 204 -0.94 -1.97 4.68
N CYS A 205 -1.28 -2.85 3.75
CA CYS A 205 -0.38 -3.80 3.10
C CYS A 205 -0.83 -3.96 1.63
N THR A 206 0.11 -3.94 0.69
CA THR A 206 -0.19 -4.01 -0.74
C THR A 206 -0.73 -5.38 -1.17
N GLU A 207 -0.37 -6.44 -0.47
CA GLU A 207 -0.96 -7.78 -0.64
C GLU A 207 -2.45 -7.80 -0.26
N LEU A 208 -2.84 -7.03 0.76
CA LEU A 208 -4.25 -6.91 1.12
C LEU A 208 -5.04 -6.13 0.06
N SER A 209 -4.39 -5.19 -0.67
CA SER A 209 -4.99 -4.56 -1.85
C SER A 209 -5.29 -5.56 -2.95
N CYS A 210 -4.44 -6.60 -3.14
CA CYS A 210 -4.73 -7.68 -4.08
C CYS A 210 -5.93 -8.54 -3.64
N ALA A 211 -6.09 -8.75 -2.32
CA ALA A 211 -7.13 -9.62 -1.77
C ALA A 211 -8.48 -8.92 -1.55
N PHE A 212 -8.48 -7.62 -1.22
CA PHE A 212 -9.65 -6.92 -0.66
C PHE A 212 -10.01 -5.60 -1.35
N ALA A 213 -9.27 -5.11 -2.36
CA ALA A 213 -9.50 -3.78 -2.95
C ALA A 213 -10.92 -3.56 -3.48
N GLU A 214 -11.60 -4.61 -3.92
CA GLU A 214 -12.97 -4.55 -4.44
C GLU A 214 -14.05 -4.66 -3.35
N LYS A 215 -13.65 -4.85 -2.09
CA LYS A 215 -14.63 -4.93 -0.99
C LYS A 215 -15.16 -3.52 -0.67
N PRO A 216 -16.47 -3.41 -0.39
CA PRO A 216 -17.06 -2.13 -0.01
C PRO A 216 -16.40 -1.57 1.26
N ASN A 217 -16.39 -0.25 1.39
CA ASN A 217 -15.85 0.48 2.54
C ASN A 217 -14.34 0.25 2.80
N THR A 218 -13.56 -0.11 1.76
CA THR A 218 -12.10 -0.21 1.83
C THR A 218 -11.43 1.06 1.33
N ILE A 219 -10.34 1.45 1.98
CA ILE A 219 -9.43 2.52 1.57
C ILE A 219 -8.15 1.84 1.12
N ASP A 220 -7.90 1.86 -0.19
CA ASP A 220 -6.73 1.24 -0.81
C ASP A 220 -5.68 2.30 -1.14
N PRO A 221 -4.49 2.26 -0.51
CA PRO A 221 -3.40 3.20 -0.77
C PRO A 221 -2.94 3.21 -2.24
N ILE A 222 -3.03 2.08 -2.95
CA ILE A 222 -2.71 2.03 -4.38
C ILE A 222 -3.67 2.95 -5.16
N ASN A 223 -4.97 2.86 -4.91
CA ASN A 223 -5.95 3.69 -5.61
C ASN A 223 -5.79 5.19 -5.27
N ILE A 224 -5.42 5.51 -4.02
CA ILE A 224 -5.14 6.90 -3.62
C ILE A 224 -3.92 7.42 -4.35
N LEU A 225 -2.85 6.63 -4.41
CA LEU A 225 -1.63 6.98 -5.14
C LEU A 225 -1.91 7.22 -6.62
N LEU A 226 -2.67 6.35 -7.28
CA LEU A 226 -3.03 6.50 -8.70
C LEU A 226 -3.79 7.81 -8.95
N ARG A 227 -4.77 8.13 -8.12
CA ARG A 227 -5.48 9.42 -8.20
C ARG A 227 -4.54 10.60 -8.03
N TYR A 228 -3.62 10.53 -7.09
CA TYR A 228 -2.62 11.57 -6.88
C TYR A 228 -1.75 11.76 -8.13
N LEU A 229 -1.26 10.68 -8.74
CA LEU A 229 -0.44 10.72 -9.96
C LEU A 229 -1.20 11.27 -11.16
N THR A 230 -2.47 10.91 -11.33
CA THR A 230 -3.34 11.45 -12.39
C THR A 230 -3.55 12.97 -12.21
N ILE A 231 -3.86 13.43 -10.99
CA ILE A 231 -4.04 14.86 -10.70
C ILE A 231 -2.74 15.66 -10.98
N LYS A 232 -1.58 15.03 -10.77
CA LYS A 232 -0.27 15.65 -11.06
C LYS A 232 0.12 15.59 -12.54
N GLY A 233 -0.66 14.94 -13.39
CA GLY A 233 -0.37 14.77 -14.81
C GLY A 233 0.82 13.83 -15.08
N VAL A 234 1.07 12.89 -14.17
CA VAL A 234 2.11 11.86 -14.30
C VAL A 234 1.60 10.65 -15.07
N LEU A 235 0.36 10.27 -14.84
CA LEU A 235 -0.37 9.22 -15.56
C LEU A 235 -1.24 9.79 -16.63
#